data_7647bf42e9174bf15b3e9cfad12a1900
#
_entry.id   7647bf42e9174bf15b3e9cfad12a1900
#
_cell.length_a   1.000
_cell.length_b   1.000
_cell.length_c   1.000
_cell.angle_alpha   90.00
_cell.angle_beta   90.00
_cell.angle_gamma   90.00
#
_symmetry.space_group_name_H-M   'P 1'
#
loop_
_entity.id
_entity.type
_entity.pdbx_description
1 polymer ?
#
loop_
_entity_poly.entity_id
_entity_poly.type
_entity_poly.pdbx_seq_one_letter_code
_entity_poly.pdbx_strand_id
1 'polypeptide(L)'
;SDVYKRQDVDVKFSHNVQMLTDFVDTTILVVIAGRGMSKSTIIQSRRSYRCIWEMPGAPFAFVANTYANLKDNIMPAVQKGWEMMGLYEGVHYIRGKEPPASWKAKCSIIVNDYRNCYSFWNGSVIFMGSLDNPSLLAGKSVVHLFYDESKYDKDEKVNRAMPVLRGDSLTYGASHLFLGLTITTDMPDVNEGEYDWYFRYAPNMDPDRIILIVQAAFERNGLLLKQLREQKKDNPSHSVLARLERKIDYYDRALRKLRRGQTFFLNASSLVNVDILTPEYIRNLYQGTLELHEFCKSVLGMRPGLRRDVRFYVLFGQRHKYYDGSPGGEQAENSRELRYLRHDEPLDGGMDFGNMLSFVIGQEDGAYYRCHKNFFEIPPGWFRELADQFLDFFASHECKELSLYYDRAGNNFERQGEDYARKIKDAIEKDADGRRTGWTVILMSRRQSIIPQSEEYGFMQELMKGENGQLPRLLVDAVNCREMVSSVEKAPAGIRYKGETKVVFKIKKSEKLAPKKLPMFSTNFSDAFKYLMMRRNWRRIVRIARGNNANPYIPGFEE
;
A
#
# COMPACT_ATOMS: atom_id res chain seq x y z
N SER A 1 4.33 56.00 9.59
CA SER A 1 5.69 55.61 9.99
C SER A 1 5.64 54.95 11.36
N ASP A 2 5.38 53.68 11.51
CA ASP A 2 5.65 52.88 12.70
C ASP A 2 5.12 51.43 12.52
N VAL A 3 5.12 50.94 11.30
CA VAL A 3 4.59 49.59 10.98
C VAL A 3 5.64 48.50 11.13
N TYR A 4 6.87 48.83 11.44
CA TYR A 4 7.94 47.83 11.68
C TYR A 4 8.37 47.80 13.14
N LYS A 5 7.43 47.69 14.07
CA LYS A 5 7.80 47.19 15.40
C LYS A 5 8.36 45.82 15.24
N ARG A 6 9.59 45.59 15.77
CA ARG A 6 10.31 44.32 15.83
C ARG A 6 9.33 43.18 16.14
N GLN A 7 8.95 42.42 15.12
CA GLN A 7 8.27 41.15 15.38
C GLN A 7 9.29 40.23 16.03
N ASP A 8 9.06 39.88 17.27
CA ASP A 8 9.82 38.80 17.90
C ASP A 8 9.65 37.55 17.03
N VAL A 9 10.78 36.98 16.62
CA VAL A 9 10.76 35.74 15.82
C VAL A 9 10.32 34.64 16.75
N ASP A 10 9.06 34.24 16.62
CA ASP A 10 8.52 33.12 17.34
C ASP A 10 9.13 31.82 16.78
N VAL A 11 10.02 31.22 17.54
CA VAL A 11 10.71 29.97 17.15
C VAL A 11 9.78 28.81 17.47
N LYS A 12 9.22 28.22 16.41
CA LYS A 12 8.36 27.01 16.53
C LYS A 12 9.20 25.76 16.22
N PHE A 13 9.15 24.81 17.13
CA PHE A 13 9.78 23.51 16.95
C PHE A 13 8.93 22.64 16.02
N SER A 14 9.60 21.88 15.15
CA SER A 14 8.99 20.87 14.31
C SER A 14 9.84 19.61 14.39
N HIS A 15 9.20 18.45 14.46
CA HIS A 15 9.94 17.20 14.37
C HIS A 15 10.43 16.96 12.92
N ASN A 16 11.40 16.06 12.77
CA ASN A 16 12.09 15.82 11.51
C ASN A 16 11.18 15.55 10.31
N VAL A 17 10.07 14.83 10.50
CA VAL A 17 9.11 14.54 9.41
C VAL A 17 8.41 15.81 8.94
N GLN A 18 7.96 16.66 9.86
CA GLN A 18 7.32 17.94 9.50
C GLN A 18 8.32 18.86 8.78
N MET A 19 9.54 18.93 9.28
CA MET A 19 10.60 19.73 8.64
C MET A 19 10.95 19.19 7.26
N LEU A 20 11.04 17.88 7.11
CA LEU A 20 11.32 17.24 5.82
C LEU A 20 10.21 17.50 4.81
N THR A 21 8.93 17.39 5.19
CA THR A 21 7.81 17.71 4.30
C THR A 21 7.81 19.17 3.85
N ASP A 22 8.22 20.09 4.73
CA ASP A 22 8.38 21.51 4.41
C ASP A 22 9.56 21.78 3.45
N PHE A 23 10.66 21.05 3.60
CA PHE A 23 11.83 21.21 2.73
C PHE A 23 11.59 20.62 1.34
N VAL A 24 10.99 19.44 1.29
CA VAL A 24 10.75 18.75 0.03
C VAL A 24 9.66 19.45 -0.78
N ASP A 25 8.49 19.68 -0.22
CA ASP A 25 7.40 20.49 -0.78
C ASP A 25 7.14 20.25 -2.29
N THR A 26 7.04 18.99 -2.70
CA THR A 26 6.85 18.56 -4.09
C THR A 26 5.42 18.78 -4.60
N THR A 27 5.17 18.68 -5.90
CA THR A 27 3.82 18.77 -6.48
C THR A 27 2.87 17.75 -5.86
N ILE A 28 3.30 16.50 -5.73
CA ILE A 28 2.54 15.44 -5.06
C ILE A 28 3.24 15.09 -3.75
N LEU A 29 2.51 15.17 -2.65
CA LEU A 29 2.97 14.84 -1.31
C LEU A 29 2.07 13.76 -0.71
N VAL A 30 2.63 12.61 -0.38
CA VAL A 30 1.93 11.51 0.29
C VAL A 30 2.61 11.21 1.61
N VAL A 31 1.91 11.38 2.72
CA VAL A 31 2.44 11.12 4.05
C VAL A 31 1.55 10.11 4.77
N ILE A 32 2.09 8.91 4.97
CA ILE A 32 1.52 7.90 5.84
C ILE A 32 2.22 8.06 7.18
N ALA A 33 1.49 8.45 8.21
CA ALA A 33 2.11 8.71 9.50
C ALA A 33 1.20 8.28 10.64
N GLY A 34 1.80 7.75 11.70
CA GLY A 34 1.07 7.26 12.87
C GLY A 34 0.26 8.35 13.60
N ARG A 35 -0.49 7.93 14.60
CA ARG A 35 -1.30 8.83 15.45
C ARG A 35 -0.42 9.85 16.17
N GLY A 36 -0.91 11.09 16.29
CA GLY A 36 -0.20 12.16 16.99
C GLY A 36 0.92 12.82 16.17
N MET A 37 1.08 12.49 14.89
CA MET A 37 2.07 13.11 13.99
C MET A 37 1.65 14.49 13.45
N SER A 38 0.53 15.03 13.93
CA SER A 38 -0.02 16.35 13.56
C SER A 38 -0.23 16.52 12.04
N LYS A 39 -0.68 15.47 11.36
CA LYS A 39 -0.90 15.46 9.90
C LYS A 39 -1.76 16.63 9.46
N SER A 40 -2.97 16.77 10.02
CA SER A 40 -3.93 17.83 9.66
C SER A 40 -3.48 19.20 10.19
N THR A 41 -3.06 19.28 11.47
CA THR A 41 -2.71 20.55 12.13
C THR A 41 -1.42 21.18 11.57
N ILE A 42 -0.45 20.39 11.15
CA ILE A 42 0.85 20.89 10.69
C ILE A 42 1.06 20.65 9.19
N ILE A 43 0.95 19.40 8.72
CA ILE A 43 1.31 19.11 7.32
C ILE A 43 0.27 19.69 6.35
N GLN A 44 -1.02 19.38 6.53
CA GLN A 44 -2.10 19.89 5.67
C GLN A 44 -2.23 21.43 5.80
N SER A 45 -2.14 21.97 7.01
CA SER A 45 -2.27 23.41 7.23
C SER A 45 -1.13 24.22 6.59
N ARG A 46 0.12 23.79 6.77
CA ARG A 46 1.28 24.48 6.16
C ARG A 46 1.26 24.40 4.65
N ARG A 47 0.85 23.23 4.14
CA ARG A 47 0.76 23.01 2.69
C ARG A 47 -0.33 23.88 2.07
N SER A 48 -1.53 23.92 2.68
CA SER A 48 -2.62 24.80 2.22
C SER A 48 -2.28 26.28 2.38
N TYR A 49 -1.61 26.65 3.47
CA TYR A 49 -1.09 28.02 3.67
C TYR A 49 -0.19 28.44 2.48
N ARG A 50 0.77 27.61 2.07
CA ARG A 50 1.63 27.91 0.92
C ARG A 50 0.83 28.04 -0.37
N CYS A 51 -0.11 27.14 -0.63
CA CYS A 51 -0.97 27.22 -1.79
C CYS A 51 -1.74 28.55 -1.85
N ILE A 52 -2.29 29.00 -0.73
CA ILE A 52 -3.01 30.27 -0.62
C ILE A 52 -2.10 31.45 -0.96
N TRP A 53 -0.86 31.47 -0.44
CA TRP A 53 0.08 32.55 -0.69
C TRP A 53 0.69 32.54 -2.09
N GLU A 54 1.04 31.35 -2.64
CA GLU A 54 1.68 31.23 -3.96
C GLU A 54 0.71 31.39 -5.11
N MET A 55 -0.57 31.10 -4.89
CA MET A 55 -1.62 31.11 -5.92
C MET A 55 -2.83 31.94 -5.45
N PRO A 56 -2.69 33.28 -5.29
CA PRO A 56 -3.79 34.13 -4.88
C PRO A 56 -4.95 34.06 -5.88
N GLY A 57 -6.20 34.05 -5.39
CA GLY A 57 -7.39 33.91 -6.21
C GLY A 57 -7.68 32.47 -6.68
N ALA A 58 -6.85 31.51 -6.33
CA ALA A 58 -7.01 30.14 -6.78
C ALA A 58 -8.10 29.36 -6.01
N PRO A 59 -8.84 28.48 -6.70
CA PRO A 59 -9.73 27.50 -6.10
C PRO A 59 -8.95 26.26 -5.68
N PHE A 60 -9.15 25.81 -4.45
CA PHE A 60 -8.61 24.59 -3.86
C PHE A 60 -9.73 23.69 -3.34
N ALA A 61 -9.44 22.43 -3.03
CA ALA A 61 -10.40 21.58 -2.33
C ALA A 61 -9.75 20.76 -1.22
N PHE A 62 -10.45 20.67 -0.08
CA PHE A 62 -10.20 19.64 0.93
C PHE A 62 -11.22 18.52 0.78
N VAL A 63 -10.74 17.28 0.81
CA VAL A 63 -11.54 16.07 0.64
C VAL A 63 -11.27 15.09 1.78
N ALA A 64 -12.32 14.44 2.24
CA ALA A 64 -12.25 13.31 3.15
C ALA A 64 -13.32 12.26 2.77
N ASN A 65 -13.31 11.13 3.46
CA ASN A 65 -14.29 10.06 3.26
C ASN A 65 -15.74 10.53 3.45
N THR A 66 -16.00 11.29 4.53
CA THR A 66 -17.31 11.87 4.83
C THR A 66 -17.22 13.38 5.06
N TYR A 67 -18.31 14.08 4.72
CA TYR A 67 -18.38 15.53 4.95
C TYR A 67 -18.36 15.88 6.45
N ALA A 68 -19.01 15.06 7.29
CA ALA A 68 -19.00 15.25 8.75
C ALA A 68 -17.58 15.16 9.31
N ASN A 69 -16.81 14.15 8.94
CA ASN A 69 -15.42 14.01 9.38
C ASN A 69 -14.55 15.20 8.92
N LEU A 70 -14.73 15.65 7.68
CA LEU A 70 -14.02 16.82 7.17
C LEU A 70 -14.34 18.07 7.99
N LYS A 71 -15.63 18.34 8.22
CA LYS A 71 -16.11 19.55 8.90
C LYS A 71 -15.78 19.56 10.39
N ASP A 72 -15.98 18.44 11.09
CA ASP A 72 -15.98 18.40 12.55
C ASP A 72 -14.62 17.99 13.13
N ASN A 73 -13.76 17.31 12.37
CA ASN A 73 -12.46 16.83 12.84
C ASN A 73 -11.28 17.43 12.06
N ILE A 74 -11.28 17.36 10.72
CA ILE A 74 -10.11 17.72 9.92
C ILE A 74 -9.95 19.24 9.82
N MET A 75 -11.00 19.96 9.41
CA MET A 75 -10.91 21.39 9.21
C MET A 75 -10.63 22.18 10.48
N PRO A 76 -11.18 21.84 11.67
CA PRO A 76 -10.78 22.50 12.92
C PRO A 76 -9.29 22.34 13.23
N ALA A 77 -8.71 21.16 12.96
CA ALA A 77 -7.27 20.96 13.13
C ALA A 77 -6.44 21.78 12.14
N VAL A 78 -6.88 21.88 10.88
CA VAL A 78 -6.23 22.72 9.85
C VAL A 78 -6.33 24.20 10.23
N GLN A 79 -7.49 24.68 10.69
CA GLN A 79 -7.68 26.05 11.16
C GLN A 79 -6.74 26.40 12.31
N LYS A 80 -6.62 25.51 13.31
CA LYS A 80 -5.64 25.68 14.39
C LYS A 80 -4.22 25.86 13.86
N GLY A 81 -3.84 25.09 12.83
CA GLY A 81 -2.55 25.25 12.16
C GLY A 81 -2.41 26.58 11.42
N TRP A 82 -3.47 27.08 10.79
CA TRP A 82 -3.48 28.42 10.18
C TRP A 82 -3.33 29.52 11.22
N GLU A 83 -4.02 29.43 12.36
CA GLU A 83 -3.86 30.38 13.48
C GLU A 83 -2.42 30.42 13.99
N MET A 84 -1.77 29.26 14.11
CA MET A 84 -0.34 29.18 14.48
C MET A 84 0.57 29.89 13.47
N MET A 85 0.12 30.08 12.23
CA MET A 85 0.84 30.79 11.16
C MET A 85 0.32 32.23 10.96
N GLY A 86 -0.57 32.72 11.82
CA GLY A 86 -1.07 34.08 11.77
C GLY A 86 -2.27 34.31 10.85
N LEU A 87 -2.94 33.26 10.37
CA LEU A 87 -4.21 33.38 9.65
C LEU A 87 -5.39 33.22 10.62
N TYR A 88 -6.18 34.26 10.80
CA TYR A 88 -7.30 34.29 11.73
C TYR A 88 -8.63 34.45 11.02
N GLU A 89 -9.67 33.73 11.51
CA GLU A 89 -11.03 33.86 11.02
C GLU A 89 -11.56 35.29 11.25
N GLY A 90 -12.31 35.81 10.30
CA GLY A 90 -12.83 37.19 10.32
C GLY A 90 -11.82 38.24 9.85
N VAL A 91 -10.51 37.96 9.85
CA VAL A 91 -9.45 38.87 9.40
C VAL A 91 -8.88 38.44 8.07
N HIS A 92 -8.46 37.17 7.98
CA HIS A 92 -7.75 36.64 6.82
C HIS A 92 -8.60 35.65 6.03
N TYR A 93 -9.57 35.00 6.67
CA TYR A 93 -10.52 34.12 6.00
C TYR A 93 -11.87 34.13 6.72
N ILE A 94 -12.90 33.71 6.01
CA ILE A 94 -14.23 33.44 6.57
C ILE A 94 -14.71 32.07 6.06
N ARG A 95 -15.61 31.46 6.83
CA ARG A 95 -16.19 30.16 6.44
C ARG A 95 -17.71 30.26 6.27
N GLY A 96 -18.23 29.53 5.29
CA GLY A 96 -19.66 29.32 5.11
C GLY A 96 -20.46 30.57 4.72
N LYS A 97 -19.77 31.66 4.34
CA LYS A 97 -20.37 32.94 3.98
C LYS A 97 -19.63 33.58 2.82
N GLU A 98 -20.32 34.48 2.12
CA GLU A 98 -19.70 35.29 1.07
C GLU A 98 -18.62 36.22 1.66
N PRO A 99 -17.48 36.41 0.98
CA PRO A 99 -16.43 37.30 1.45
C PRO A 99 -16.94 38.75 1.56
N PRO A 100 -16.43 39.52 2.53
CA PRO A 100 -16.83 40.93 2.71
C PRO A 100 -16.51 41.73 1.44
N ALA A 101 -17.37 42.69 1.10
CA ALA A 101 -17.18 43.59 -0.04
C ALA A 101 -15.86 44.39 0.02
N SER A 102 -15.30 44.56 1.23
CA SER A 102 -13.99 45.20 1.45
C SER A 102 -12.82 44.36 0.89
N TRP A 103 -12.99 43.06 0.72
CA TRP A 103 -11.98 42.18 0.07
C TRP A 103 -12.15 42.29 -1.43
N LYS A 104 -11.30 43.09 -2.07
CA LYS A 104 -11.37 43.37 -3.51
C LYS A 104 -10.99 42.17 -4.38
N ALA A 105 -10.12 41.31 -3.87
CA ALA A 105 -9.67 40.12 -4.58
C ALA A 105 -10.80 39.08 -4.69
N LYS A 106 -10.94 38.46 -5.87
CA LYS A 106 -11.96 37.47 -6.17
C LYS A 106 -11.32 36.15 -6.61
N CYS A 107 -12.05 35.06 -6.41
CA CYS A 107 -11.67 33.77 -6.94
C CYS A 107 -11.71 33.79 -8.49
N SER A 108 -10.78 33.07 -9.11
CA SER A 108 -10.71 32.92 -10.57
C SER A 108 -11.91 32.17 -11.18
N ILE A 109 -12.67 31.47 -10.35
CA ILE A 109 -13.93 30.83 -10.74
C ILE A 109 -15.11 31.47 -10.01
N ILE A 110 -16.30 31.37 -10.60
CA ILE A 110 -17.53 31.86 -9.98
C ILE A 110 -17.92 30.90 -8.85
N VAL A 111 -18.13 31.43 -7.66
CA VAL A 111 -18.60 30.70 -6.49
C VAL A 111 -20.05 31.08 -6.22
N ASN A 112 -21.00 30.21 -6.57
CA ASN A 112 -22.44 30.44 -6.40
C ASN A 112 -22.93 30.11 -4.99
N ASP A 113 -22.24 29.24 -4.27
CA ASP A 113 -22.61 28.79 -2.93
C ASP A 113 -21.37 28.71 -2.03
N TYR A 114 -21.35 29.53 -1.00
CA TYR A 114 -20.27 29.62 -0.03
C TYR A 114 -20.45 28.74 1.21
N ARG A 115 -21.59 28.09 1.40
CA ARG A 115 -21.90 27.31 2.64
C ARG A 115 -20.84 26.25 2.97
N ASN A 116 -20.19 25.70 1.96
CA ASN A 116 -19.16 24.67 2.08
C ASN A 116 -17.77 25.16 1.65
N CYS A 117 -17.46 26.43 1.95
CA CYS A 117 -16.22 27.07 1.51
C CYS A 117 -15.53 27.82 2.64
N TYR A 118 -14.22 27.94 2.49
CA TYR A 118 -13.39 28.94 3.17
C TYR A 118 -12.94 29.95 2.14
N SER A 119 -13.29 31.22 2.34
CA SER A 119 -12.89 32.33 1.45
C SER A 119 -11.80 33.14 2.11
N PHE A 120 -10.74 33.48 1.37
CA PHE A 120 -9.57 34.19 1.87
C PHE A 120 -9.52 35.63 1.31
N TRP A 121 -8.88 36.54 2.04
CA TRP A 121 -8.74 37.96 1.69
C TRP A 121 -8.09 38.21 0.32
N ASN A 122 -7.26 37.28 -0.14
CA ASN A 122 -6.56 37.34 -1.42
C ASN A 122 -7.35 36.72 -2.59
N GLY A 123 -8.63 36.42 -2.37
CA GLY A 123 -9.53 35.84 -3.36
C GLY A 123 -9.49 34.32 -3.47
N SER A 124 -8.55 33.65 -2.83
CA SER A 124 -8.51 32.19 -2.83
C SER A 124 -9.72 31.58 -2.14
N VAL A 125 -10.16 30.41 -2.60
CA VAL A 125 -11.27 29.68 -2.02
C VAL A 125 -10.90 28.22 -1.83
N ILE A 126 -11.18 27.68 -0.66
CA ILE A 126 -11.08 26.24 -0.39
C ILE A 126 -12.49 25.67 -0.30
N PHE A 127 -12.83 24.76 -1.21
CA PHE A 127 -14.07 23.99 -1.18
C PHE A 127 -13.92 22.77 -0.27
N MET A 128 -14.94 22.47 0.50
CA MET A 128 -15.04 21.23 1.27
C MET A 128 -15.86 20.20 0.47
N GLY A 129 -15.32 19.02 0.30
CA GLY A 129 -15.98 17.93 -0.40
C GLY A 129 -15.81 16.58 0.29
N SER A 130 -16.68 15.64 -0.04
CA SER A 130 -16.50 14.25 0.39
C SER A 130 -16.73 13.29 -0.76
N LEU A 131 -16.13 12.12 -0.68
CA LEU A 131 -16.32 11.07 -1.69
C LEU A 131 -17.65 10.31 -1.52
N ASP A 132 -18.33 10.46 -0.39
CA ASP A 132 -19.71 9.98 -0.21
C ASP A 132 -20.73 10.88 -0.92
N ASN A 133 -20.41 12.16 -1.12
CA ASN A 133 -21.21 13.11 -1.89
C ASN A 133 -20.37 13.83 -2.95
N PRO A 134 -20.05 13.17 -4.08
CA PRO A 134 -19.23 13.75 -5.13
C PRO A 134 -19.81 15.01 -5.76
N SER A 135 -21.13 15.25 -5.62
CA SER A 135 -21.81 16.43 -6.17
C SER A 135 -21.28 17.75 -5.58
N LEU A 136 -20.74 17.74 -4.37
CA LEU A 136 -20.13 18.93 -3.74
C LEU A 136 -18.94 19.48 -4.52
N LEU A 137 -18.23 18.61 -5.24
CA LEU A 137 -17.07 18.97 -6.05
C LEU A 137 -17.35 18.90 -7.56
N ALA A 138 -18.45 18.28 -7.98
CA ALA A 138 -18.80 18.13 -9.38
C ALA A 138 -18.85 19.49 -10.09
N GLY A 139 -18.24 19.57 -11.27
CA GLY A 139 -18.18 20.80 -12.06
C GLY A 139 -17.17 21.84 -11.60
N LYS A 140 -16.57 21.71 -10.41
CA LYS A 140 -15.50 22.62 -9.95
C LYS A 140 -14.19 22.33 -10.64
N SER A 141 -13.36 23.38 -10.77
CA SER A 141 -12.02 23.29 -11.35
C SER A 141 -11.05 23.81 -10.31
N VAL A 142 -10.31 22.91 -9.66
CA VAL A 142 -9.39 23.29 -8.58
C VAL A 142 -7.93 23.11 -9.00
N VAL A 143 -7.03 23.87 -8.39
CA VAL A 143 -5.60 23.85 -8.71
C VAL A 143 -4.77 22.98 -7.78
N HIS A 144 -5.30 22.65 -6.61
CA HIS A 144 -4.68 21.72 -5.66
C HIS A 144 -5.74 20.99 -4.85
N LEU A 145 -5.48 19.71 -4.57
CA LEU A 145 -6.37 18.85 -3.79
C LEU A 145 -5.67 18.40 -2.51
N PHE A 146 -6.32 18.64 -1.37
CA PHE A 146 -5.90 18.17 -0.06
C PHE A 146 -6.80 17.02 0.35
N TYR A 147 -6.20 15.87 0.64
CA TYR A 147 -6.94 14.66 0.98
C TYR A 147 -6.44 14.09 2.31
N ASP A 148 -7.29 14.13 3.32
CA ASP A 148 -6.97 13.56 4.63
C ASP A 148 -7.77 12.28 4.88
N GLU A 149 -7.23 11.38 5.71
CA GLU A 149 -7.82 10.07 6.05
C GLU A 149 -8.18 9.20 4.84
N SER A 150 -7.31 9.20 3.83
CA SER A 150 -7.54 8.59 2.51
C SER A 150 -7.68 7.05 2.52
N LYS A 151 -7.31 6.38 3.62
CA LYS A 151 -7.42 4.93 3.80
C LYS A 151 -8.86 4.40 3.80
N TYR A 152 -9.85 5.25 4.05
CA TYR A 152 -11.25 4.85 4.11
C TYR A 152 -11.96 4.83 2.76
N ASP A 153 -11.32 5.30 1.70
CA ASP A 153 -11.96 5.46 0.40
C ASP A 153 -11.45 4.48 -0.66
N LYS A 154 -12.40 3.93 -1.42
CA LYS A 154 -12.12 3.04 -2.55
C LYS A 154 -11.46 3.80 -3.69
N ASP A 155 -10.53 3.12 -4.37
CA ASP A 155 -9.83 3.66 -5.55
C ASP A 155 -10.79 4.19 -6.63
N GLU A 156 -11.90 3.50 -6.88
CA GLU A 156 -12.91 3.92 -7.88
C GLU A 156 -13.56 5.26 -7.52
N LYS A 157 -13.87 5.50 -6.23
CA LYS A 157 -14.43 6.78 -5.77
C LYS A 157 -13.40 7.91 -5.95
N VAL A 158 -12.15 7.65 -5.59
CA VAL A 158 -11.05 8.62 -5.73
C VAL A 158 -10.83 8.97 -7.20
N ASN A 159 -10.76 7.98 -8.08
CA ASN A 159 -10.55 8.21 -9.51
C ASN A 159 -11.69 9.01 -10.16
N ARG A 160 -12.92 8.93 -9.65
CA ARG A 160 -14.05 9.77 -10.08
C ARG A 160 -13.93 11.23 -9.62
N ALA A 161 -13.29 11.48 -8.48
CA ALA A 161 -13.10 12.82 -7.96
C ALA A 161 -11.87 13.54 -8.55
N MET A 162 -10.83 12.81 -8.94
CA MET A 162 -9.58 13.39 -9.48
C MET A 162 -9.75 14.34 -10.67
N PRO A 163 -10.71 14.19 -11.60
CA PRO A 163 -10.89 15.13 -12.71
C PRO A 163 -11.25 16.57 -12.32
N VAL A 164 -11.57 16.85 -11.06
CA VAL A 164 -11.73 18.24 -10.57
C VAL A 164 -10.40 19.00 -10.53
N LEU A 165 -9.26 18.27 -10.45
CA LEU A 165 -7.91 18.82 -10.46
C LEU A 165 -7.51 19.15 -11.90
N ARG A 166 -7.88 20.32 -12.38
CA ARG A 166 -7.64 20.77 -13.76
C ARG A 166 -7.35 22.26 -13.92
N GLY A 167 -7.49 23.08 -12.95
CA GLY A 167 -7.15 24.49 -12.80
C GLY A 167 -6.70 25.30 -14.06
N ASP A 168 -6.56 26.61 -13.90
CA ASP A 168 -6.07 27.48 -14.97
C ASP A 168 -4.53 27.48 -15.00
N SER A 169 -3.96 26.86 -16.03
CA SER A 169 -2.51 26.74 -16.20
C SER A 169 -1.84 28.05 -16.60
N LEU A 170 -2.55 28.96 -17.26
CA LEU A 170 -1.97 30.26 -17.65
C LEU A 170 -1.73 31.14 -16.43
N THR A 171 -2.65 31.11 -15.48
CA THR A 171 -2.56 31.90 -14.24
C THR A 171 -1.67 31.24 -13.18
N TYR A 172 -1.81 29.94 -12.95
CA TYR A 172 -1.20 29.26 -11.81
C TYR A 172 -0.08 28.27 -12.16
N GLY A 173 0.12 27.97 -13.44
CA GLY A 173 1.08 26.98 -13.90
C GLY A 173 2.56 27.32 -13.61
N ALA A 174 2.86 28.53 -13.16
CA ALA A 174 4.19 28.89 -12.69
C ALA A 174 4.56 28.27 -11.33
N SER A 175 3.56 28.02 -10.45
CA SER A 175 3.78 27.36 -9.16
C SER A 175 4.06 25.87 -9.33
N HIS A 176 4.99 25.33 -8.53
CA HIS A 176 5.22 23.88 -8.46
C HIS A 176 4.07 23.13 -7.75
N LEU A 177 3.20 23.88 -7.05
CA LEU A 177 2.01 23.37 -6.36
C LEU A 177 0.79 23.25 -7.28
N PHE A 178 0.87 23.77 -8.50
CA PHE A 178 -0.19 23.68 -9.50
C PHE A 178 -0.44 22.23 -9.92
N LEU A 179 -1.72 21.83 -10.01
CA LEU A 179 -2.18 20.47 -10.21
C LEU A 179 -1.61 19.50 -9.16
N GLY A 180 -1.39 20.02 -7.96
CA GLY A 180 -0.79 19.29 -6.86
C GLY A 180 -1.80 18.48 -6.06
N LEU A 181 -1.27 17.47 -5.38
CA LEU A 181 -2.02 16.57 -4.52
C LEU A 181 -1.30 16.41 -3.19
N THR A 182 -2.01 16.62 -2.09
CA THR A 182 -1.51 16.37 -0.74
C THR A 182 -2.36 15.31 -0.07
N ILE A 183 -1.79 14.16 0.21
CA ILE A 183 -2.45 13.03 0.85
C ILE A 183 -1.83 12.80 2.21
N THR A 184 -2.66 12.76 3.25
CA THR A 184 -2.26 12.34 4.59
C THR A 184 -3.19 11.24 5.10
N THR A 185 -2.62 10.25 5.76
CA THR A 185 -3.39 9.13 6.32
C THR A 185 -2.56 8.33 7.32
N ASP A 186 -3.19 7.42 8.05
CA ASP A 186 -2.51 6.36 8.79
C ASP A 186 -2.23 5.16 7.89
N MET A 187 -1.43 4.21 8.40
CA MET A 187 -1.20 2.94 7.70
C MET A 187 -2.52 2.17 7.56
N PRO A 188 -2.89 1.74 6.34
CA PRO A 188 -4.16 1.04 6.11
C PRO A 188 -4.09 -0.41 6.53
N ASP A 189 -5.21 -0.95 7.00
CA ASP A 189 -5.44 -2.38 7.12
C ASP A 189 -6.39 -2.88 6.04
N VAL A 190 -5.83 -3.41 4.98
CA VAL A 190 -6.62 -3.94 3.85
C VAL A 190 -7.49 -5.13 4.27
N ASN A 191 -7.09 -5.86 5.33
CA ASN A 191 -7.86 -7.00 5.83
C ASN A 191 -9.12 -6.56 6.60
N GLU A 192 -9.09 -5.36 7.19
CA GLU A 192 -10.23 -4.73 7.85
C GLU A 192 -11.10 -3.89 6.90
N GLY A 193 -10.78 -3.89 5.60
CA GLY A 193 -11.54 -3.17 4.57
C GLY A 193 -11.09 -1.74 4.33
N GLU A 194 -9.92 -1.35 4.86
CA GLU A 194 -9.26 -0.10 4.51
C GLU A 194 -8.53 -0.23 3.16
N TYR A 195 -8.18 0.89 2.53
CA TYR A 195 -7.66 0.92 1.16
C TYR A 195 -6.26 1.52 1.10
N ASP A 196 -5.43 1.00 0.20
CA ASP A 196 -4.02 1.33 0.04
C ASP A 196 -3.68 1.97 -1.33
N TRP A 197 -4.66 2.51 -2.05
CA TRP A 197 -4.53 3.04 -3.40
C TRP A 197 -3.44 4.11 -3.56
N TYR A 198 -3.15 4.88 -2.51
CA TYR A 198 -2.13 5.93 -2.53
C TYR A 198 -0.69 5.39 -2.55
N PHE A 199 -0.47 4.09 -2.28
CA PHE A 199 0.84 3.48 -2.47
C PHE A 199 1.30 3.45 -3.94
N ARG A 200 0.39 3.63 -4.89
CA ARG A 200 0.73 3.78 -6.32
C ARG A 200 1.62 4.98 -6.61
N TYR A 201 1.71 5.93 -5.71
CA TYR A 201 2.60 7.09 -5.82
C TYR A 201 4.04 6.81 -5.39
N ALA A 202 4.30 5.77 -4.60
CA ALA A 202 5.63 5.45 -4.09
C ALA A 202 6.66 5.19 -5.20
N PRO A 203 6.36 4.43 -6.28
CA PRO A 203 7.30 4.21 -7.38
C PRO A 203 7.63 5.48 -8.21
N ASN A 204 6.82 6.54 -8.06
CA ASN A 204 7.01 7.79 -8.80
C ASN A 204 7.97 8.76 -8.09
N MET A 205 8.47 8.40 -6.90
CA MET A 205 9.46 9.18 -6.18
C MET A 205 10.84 8.98 -6.80
N ASP A 206 11.53 10.07 -7.12
CA ASP A 206 12.92 10.08 -7.54
C ASP A 206 13.80 10.44 -6.33
N PRO A 207 14.47 9.45 -5.68
CA PRO A 207 15.24 9.67 -4.46
C PRO A 207 16.40 10.67 -4.66
N ASP A 208 17.10 10.63 -5.79
CA ASP A 208 18.24 11.50 -6.05
C ASP A 208 17.79 12.95 -6.17
N ARG A 209 16.68 13.17 -6.84
CA ARG A 209 16.09 14.50 -6.96
C ARG A 209 15.55 15.02 -5.63
N ILE A 210 15.00 14.15 -4.78
CA ILE A 210 14.59 14.51 -3.42
C ILE A 210 15.79 14.96 -2.59
N ILE A 211 16.92 14.27 -2.67
CA ILE A 211 18.17 14.68 -1.99
C ILE A 211 18.59 16.07 -2.44
N LEU A 212 18.59 16.34 -3.75
CA LEU A 212 18.93 17.67 -4.28
C LEU A 212 17.97 18.76 -3.79
N ILE A 213 16.66 18.47 -3.70
CA ILE A 213 15.68 19.40 -3.15
C ILE A 213 15.99 19.72 -1.69
N VAL A 214 16.25 18.69 -0.87
CA VAL A 214 16.56 18.87 0.56
C VAL A 214 17.82 19.70 0.75
N GLN A 215 18.88 19.43 -0.01
CA GLN A 215 20.12 20.21 0.03
C GLN A 215 19.89 21.68 -0.35
N ALA A 216 19.20 21.92 -1.46
CA ALA A 216 18.89 23.28 -1.91
C ALA A 216 17.99 24.05 -0.91
N ALA A 217 17.01 23.36 -0.31
CA ALA A 217 16.13 23.93 0.72
C ALA A 217 16.90 24.26 2.00
N PHE A 218 17.83 23.41 2.41
CA PHE A 218 18.69 23.64 3.57
C PHE A 218 19.57 24.87 3.37
N GLU A 219 20.24 24.99 2.21
CA GLU A 219 21.07 26.16 1.86
C GLU A 219 20.21 27.43 1.82
N ARG A 220 19.06 27.38 1.16
CA ARG A 220 18.11 28.50 1.11
C ARG A 220 17.72 28.99 2.50
N ASN A 221 17.35 28.07 3.41
CA ASN A 221 16.95 28.42 4.76
C ASN A 221 18.12 28.96 5.59
N GLY A 222 19.33 28.44 5.40
CA GLY A 222 20.55 29.02 5.98
C GLY A 222 20.80 30.46 5.56
N LEU A 223 20.53 30.80 4.29
CA LEU A 223 20.62 32.16 3.80
C LEU A 223 19.53 33.06 4.39
N LEU A 224 18.29 32.58 4.52
CA LEU A 224 17.22 33.32 5.19
C LEU A 224 17.55 33.64 6.65
N LEU A 225 18.10 32.70 7.39
CA LEU A 225 18.53 32.94 8.77
C LEU A 225 19.65 34.00 8.84
N LYS A 226 20.57 33.97 7.89
CA LYS A 226 21.62 35.03 7.78
C LYS A 226 21.00 36.39 7.46
N GLN A 227 20.02 36.44 6.56
CA GLN A 227 19.30 37.67 6.22
C GLN A 227 18.54 38.23 7.43
N LEU A 228 17.80 37.41 8.16
CA LEU A 228 17.08 37.80 9.38
C LEU A 228 18.04 38.33 10.46
N ARG A 229 19.19 37.67 10.65
CA ARG A 229 20.23 38.14 11.60
C ARG A 229 20.80 39.48 11.19
N GLU A 230 21.05 39.69 9.90
CA GLU A 230 21.55 40.97 9.37
C GLU A 230 20.51 42.09 9.58
N GLN A 231 19.25 41.82 9.27
CA GLN A 231 18.14 42.78 9.46
C GLN A 231 17.92 43.20 10.92
N LYS A 232 18.28 42.34 11.87
CA LYS A 232 18.15 42.62 13.32
C LYS A 232 19.30 43.44 13.90
N LYS A 233 20.35 43.75 13.15
CA LYS A 233 21.45 44.60 13.59
C LYS A 233 20.98 46.06 13.72
N ASP A 234 21.57 46.82 14.62
CA ASP A 234 21.28 48.25 14.78
C ASP A 234 21.60 49.04 13.50
N ASN A 235 22.57 48.57 12.71
CA ASN A 235 22.95 49.19 11.42
C ASN A 235 23.11 48.09 10.36
N PRO A 236 22.01 47.63 9.74
CA PRO A 236 22.06 46.56 8.74
C PRO A 236 22.72 47.01 7.45
N SER A 237 23.63 46.18 6.92
CA SER A 237 24.33 46.49 5.68
C SER A 237 23.45 46.19 4.47
N HIS A 238 23.04 47.22 3.73
CA HIS A 238 22.25 47.09 2.49
C HIS A 238 22.95 46.24 1.43
N SER A 239 24.26 46.33 1.31
CA SER A 239 25.01 45.51 0.33
C SER A 239 25.02 44.03 0.69
N VAL A 240 25.07 43.68 1.99
CA VAL A 240 24.96 42.30 2.47
C VAL A 240 23.56 41.79 2.25
N LEU A 241 22.53 42.55 2.60
CA LEU A 241 21.13 42.19 2.38
C LEU A 241 20.83 41.93 0.91
N ALA A 242 21.21 42.84 0.00
CA ALA A 242 21.01 42.68 -1.44
C ALA A 242 21.74 41.44 -2.01
N ARG A 243 22.91 41.10 -1.47
CA ARG A 243 23.65 39.88 -1.87
C ARG A 243 22.93 38.61 -1.38
N LEU A 244 22.42 38.61 -0.15
CA LEU A 244 21.67 37.48 0.41
C LEU A 244 20.37 37.26 -0.36
N GLU A 245 19.64 38.34 -0.65
CA GLU A 245 18.39 38.29 -1.42
C GLU A 245 18.60 37.65 -2.81
N ARG A 246 19.62 38.09 -3.57
CA ARG A 246 19.95 37.49 -4.87
C ARG A 246 20.24 35.97 -4.78
N LYS A 247 20.93 35.54 -3.70
CA LYS A 247 21.20 34.11 -3.47
C LYS A 247 19.93 33.34 -3.10
N ILE A 248 19.08 33.91 -2.28
CA ILE A 248 17.77 33.33 -1.91
C ILE A 248 16.93 33.16 -3.17
N ASP A 249 16.81 34.19 -4.00
CA ASP A 249 16.07 34.14 -5.27
C ASP A 249 16.62 33.07 -6.23
N TYR A 250 17.92 32.86 -6.25
CA TYR A 250 18.53 31.79 -7.05
C TYR A 250 18.03 30.40 -6.57
N TYR A 251 18.08 30.15 -5.26
CA TYR A 251 17.62 28.89 -4.70
C TYR A 251 16.11 28.74 -4.82
N ASP A 252 15.30 29.79 -4.69
CA ASP A 252 13.85 29.74 -4.87
C ASP A 252 13.47 29.34 -6.31
N ARG A 253 14.20 29.86 -7.31
CA ARG A 253 14.01 29.45 -8.71
C ARG A 253 14.46 28.01 -8.94
N ALA A 254 15.58 27.60 -8.38
CA ALA A 254 16.08 26.23 -8.47
C ALA A 254 15.08 25.23 -7.82
N LEU A 255 14.62 25.53 -6.61
CA LEU A 255 13.65 24.71 -5.89
C LEU A 255 12.33 24.57 -6.64
N ARG A 256 11.77 25.65 -7.21
CA ARG A 256 10.56 25.57 -8.05
C ARG A 256 10.72 24.59 -9.22
N LYS A 257 11.88 24.60 -9.89
CA LYS A 257 12.18 23.67 -10.99
C LYS A 257 12.33 22.23 -10.49
N LEU A 258 13.05 22.04 -9.40
CA LEU A 258 13.30 20.70 -8.83
C LEU A 258 12.02 20.06 -8.28
N ARG A 259 11.12 20.81 -7.65
CA ARG A 259 9.88 20.35 -7.02
C ARG A 259 8.78 20.05 -8.04
N ARG A 260 8.78 20.72 -9.18
CA ARG A 260 7.72 20.61 -10.19
C ARG A 260 7.61 19.19 -10.74
N GLY A 261 6.37 18.64 -10.69
CA GLY A 261 6.05 17.30 -11.17
C GLY A 261 6.62 16.17 -10.32
N GLN A 262 7.28 16.50 -9.20
CA GLN A 262 7.85 15.48 -8.32
C GLN A 262 6.83 14.95 -7.33
N THR A 263 7.03 13.68 -6.97
CA THR A 263 6.31 12.98 -5.90
C THR A 263 7.24 12.80 -4.71
N PHE A 264 6.74 13.09 -3.52
CA PHE A 264 7.37 12.68 -2.27
C PHE A 264 6.42 11.75 -1.51
N PHE A 265 6.89 10.54 -1.26
CA PHE A 265 6.16 9.51 -0.53
C PHE A 265 6.91 9.16 0.76
N LEU A 266 6.25 9.36 1.89
CA LEU A 266 6.85 9.13 3.21
C LEU A 266 5.94 8.26 4.07
N ASN A 267 6.53 7.24 4.69
CA ASN A 267 5.93 6.50 5.80
C ASN A 267 6.72 6.75 7.09
N ALA A 268 6.04 7.19 8.15
CA ALA A 268 6.68 7.57 9.41
C ALA A 268 5.95 7.04 10.64
N SER A 269 6.73 6.57 11.63
CA SER A 269 6.24 6.18 12.94
C SER A 269 5.96 7.39 13.84
N SER A 270 4.98 7.27 14.75
CA SER A 270 4.74 8.25 15.81
C SER A 270 5.93 8.46 16.75
N LEU A 271 6.85 7.50 16.79
CA LEU A 271 8.07 7.61 17.62
C LEU A 271 8.96 8.80 17.23
N VAL A 272 8.86 9.28 15.98
CA VAL A 272 9.55 10.50 15.53
C VAL A 272 9.09 11.74 16.29
N ASN A 273 7.89 11.72 16.86
CA ASN A 273 7.28 12.82 17.62
C ASN A 273 7.22 12.55 19.13
N VAL A 274 8.03 11.64 19.64
CA VAL A 274 8.01 11.20 21.04
C VAL A 274 8.29 12.34 22.04
N ASP A 275 9.09 13.34 21.64
CA ASP A 275 9.39 14.52 22.46
C ASP A 275 8.14 15.36 22.77
N ILE A 276 7.14 15.36 21.89
CA ILE A 276 5.86 16.05 22.07
C ILE A 276 4.81 15.10 22.66
N LEU A 277 4.75 13.87 22.15
CA LEU A 277 3.75 12.88 22.58
C LEU A 277 4.05 12.29 23.96
N THR A 278 5.25 12.43 24.45
CA THR A 278 5.86 11.84 25.64
C THR A 278 5.99 10.31 25.61
N PRO A 279 7.04 9.76 26.23
CA PRO A 279 7.22 8.30 26.34
C PRO A 279 6.06 7.62 27.09
N GLU A 280 5.45 8.30 28.05
CA GLU A 280 4.30 7.82 28.83
C GLU A 280 3.08 7.63 27.95
N TYR A 281 2.79 8.56 27.04
CA TYR A 281 1.69 8.43 26.09
C TYR A 281 1.87 7.19 25.20
N ILE A 282 3.07 7.00 24.64
CA ILE A 282 3.37 5.82 23.81
C ILE A 282 3.26 4.52 24.61
N ARG A 283 3.76 4.52 25.86
CA ARG A 283 3.66 3.37 26.76
C ARG A 283 2.20 3.03 27.08
N ASN A 284 1.37 4.03 27.35
CA ASN A 284 -0.07 3.84 27.63
C ASN A 284 -0.79 3.25 26.41
N LEU A 285 -0.47 3.69 25.20
CA LEU A 285 -1.02 3.10 23.98
C LEU A 285 -0.61 1.63 23.81
N TYR A 286 0.64 1.29 24.17
CA TYR A 286 1.14 -0.07 24.07
C TYR A 286 0.55 -1.00 25.13
N GLN A 287 0.43 -0.53 26.38
CA GLN A 287 0.09 -1.38 27.54
C GLN A 287 -1.42 -1.54 27.79
N GLY A 288 -2.24 -0.60 27.39
CA GLY A 288 -3.61 -0.62 27.87
C GLY A 288 -4.70 -0.15 26.91
N THR A 289 -4.35 0.49 25.81
CA THR A 289 -5.34 1.15 24.95
C THR A 289 -5.48 0.48 23.59
N LEU A 290 -4.39 -0.11 23.07
CA LEU A 290 -4.38 -0.71 21.73
C LEU A 290 -3.89 -2.15 21.79
N GLU A 291 -4.53 -3.04 21.05
CA GLU A 291 -3.96 -4.35 20.75
C GLU A 291 -2.61 -4.18 20.02
N LEU A 292 -1.69 -5.12 20.19
CA LEU A 292 -0.36 -5.06 19.57
C LEU A 292 -0.42 -4.82 18.05
N HIS A 293 -1.37 -5.44 17.38
CA HIS A 293 -1.58 -5.28 15.94
C HIS A 293 -1.95 -3.83 15.59
N GLU A 294 -2.92 -3.24 16.31
CA GLU A 294 -3.33 -1.86 16.11
C GLU A 294 -2.21 -0.87 16.49
N PHE A 295 -1.44 -1.18 17.54
CA PHE A 295 -0.26 -0.40 17.90
C PHE A 295 0.78 -0.39 16.77
N CYS A 296 1.12 -1.57 16.22
CA CYS A 296 2.06 -1.67 15.10
C CYS A 296 1.57 -0.87 13.88
N LYS A 297 0.28 -0.91 13.58
CA LYS A 297 -0.35 -0.19 12.46
C LYS A 297 -0.37 1.32 12.70
N SER A 298 -1.03 1.74 13.78
CA SER A 298 -1.40 3.14 13.99
C SER A 298 -0.32 3.99 14.67
N VAL A 299 0.65 3.37 15.35
CA VAL A 299 1.76 4.05 16.03
C VAL A 299 3.07 3.86 15.30
N LEU A 300 3.43 2.61 14.96
CA LEU A 300 4.69 2.33 14.28
C LEU A 300 4.65 2.53 12.77
N GLY A 301 3.45 2.69 12.17
CA GLY A 301 3.31 2.83 10.72
C GLY A 301 3.66 1.54 9.95
N MET A 302 3.60 0.39 10.61
CA MET A 302 3.90 -0.90 10.00
C MET A 302 2.68 -1.42 9.23
N ARG A 303 2.89 -1.96 8.04
CA ARG A 303 1.81 -2.66 7.32
C ARG A 303 1.33 -3.85 8.16
N PRO A 304 0.03 -3.92 8.46
CA PRO A 304 -0.49 -5.03 9.22
C PRO A 304 -0.42 -6.31 8.40
N GLY A 305 0.13 -7.35 9.02
CA GLY A 305 -0.09 -8.73 8.59
C GLY A 305 -1.28 -9.30 9.33
N LEU A 306 -1.89 -10.37 8.82
CA LEU A 306 -2.89 -11.08 9.61
C LEU A 306 -2.28 -11.56 10.94
N ARG A 307 -2.98 -11.33 12.04
CA ARG A 307 -2.63 -11.89 13.34
C ARG A 307 -2.50 -13.43 13.22
N ARG A 308 -1.55 -14.02 13.93
CA ARG A 308 -1.33 -15.47 13.85
C ARG A 308 -2.58 -16.27 14.21
N ASP A 309 -3.31 -15.83 15.22
CA ASP A 309 -4.54 -16.46 15.73
C ASP A 309 -5.71 -16.45 14.74
N VAL A 310 -5.74 -15.52 13.78
CA VAL A 310 -6.76 -15.46 12.72
C VAL A 310 -6.28 -16.00 11.37
N ARG A 311 -5.06 -16.55 11.30
CA ARG A 311 -4.55 -17.17 10.08
C ARG A 311 -5.01 -18.61 9.94
N PHE A 312 -5.33 -19.00 8.74
CA PHE A 312 -5.62 -20.40 8.44
C PHE A 312 -4.35 -21.28 8.54
N TYR A 313 -3.19 -20.76 8.13
CA TYR A 313 -1.90 -21.43 8.23
C TYR A 313 -1.08 -20.88 9.40
N VAL A 314 -1.55 -21.11 10.61
CA VAL A 314 -1.00 -20.53 11.88
C VAL A 314 0.49 -20.80 12.06
N LEU A 315 0.96 -21.99 11.67
CA LEU A 315 2.34 -22.42 11.89
C LEU A 315 3.31 -21.98 10.79
N PHE A 316 2.80 -21.42 9.66
CA PHE A 316 3.66 -20.94 8.60
C PHE A 316 4.44 -19.69 9.05
N GLY A 317 5.75 -19.71 8.88
CA GLY A 317 6.63 -18.61 9.31
C GLY A 317 8.04 -18.73 8.76
N GLN A 318 8.97 -17.95 9.31
CA GLN A 318 10.36 -17.83 8.80
C GLN A 318 11.10 -19.18 8.66
N ARG A 319 10.87 -20.14 9.56
CA ARG A 319 11.48 -21.47 9.47
C ARG A 319 11.10 -22.28 8.22
N HIS A 320 10.04 -21.85 7.51
CA HIS A 320 9.57 -22.48 6.27
C HIS A 320 10.03 -21.73 5.04
N LYS A 321 10.85 -20.69 5.19
CA LYS A 321 11.31 -19.84 4.10
C LYS A 321 12.79 -20.02 3.84
N TYR A 322 13.16 -20.03 2.59
CA TYR A 322 14.53 -19.82 2.13
C TYR A 322 14.54 -18.74 1.04
N TYR A 323 15.70 -18.29 0.67
CA TYR A 323 15.88 -17.20 -0.26
C TYR A 323 16.87 -17.63 -1.34
N ASP A 324 16.36 -17.83 -2.55
CA ASP A 324 17.11 -18.27 -3.71
C ASP A 324 16.93 -17.28 -4.86
N GLY A 325 17.48 -16.09 -4.66
CA GLY A 325 17.43 -15.01 -5.63
C GLY A 325 18.79 -14.33 -5.77
N SER A 326 18.84 -13.34 -6.64
CA SER A 326 20.03 -12.49 -6.79
C SER A 326 20.35 -11.75 -5.48
N PRO A 327 21.60 -11.29 -5.27
CA PRO A 327 21.99 -10.51 -4.10
C PRO A 327 21.13 -9.26 -3.85
N GLY A 328 20.43 -8.75 -4.87
CA GLY A 328 19.47 -7.63 -4.78
C GLY A 328 18.06 -8.02 -4.35
N GLY A 329 17.77 -9.32 -4.11
CA GLY A 329 16.43 -9.80 -3.76
C GLY A 329 15.47 -9.85 -4.95
N GLU A 330 15.99 -9.84 -6.18
CA GLU A 330 15.23 -9.99 -7.41
C GLU A 330 14.88 -11.45 -7.66
N GLN A 331 13.74 -11.69 -8.31
CA GLN A 331 13.34 -13.04 -8.70
C GLN A 331 14.26 -13.57 -9.78
N ALA A 332 14.50 -14.89 -9.76
CA ALA A 332 15.23 -15.59 -10.81
C ALA A 332 14.53 -15.41 -12.17
N GLU A 333 15.29 -15.13 -13.21
CA GLU A 333 14.79 -15.01 -14.58
C GLU A 333 14.58 -16.38 -15.23
N ASN A 334 15.36 -17.37 -14.83
CA ASN A 334 15.28 -18.74 -15.35
C ASN A 334 15.68 -19.78 -14.28
N SER A 335 15.39 -21.05 -14.54
CA SER A 335 15.59 -22.13 -13.58
C SER A 335 17.06 -22.42 -13.25
N ARG A 336 18.04 -22.00 -14.07
CA ARG A 336 19.48 -22.18 -13.79
C ARG A 336 19.97 -21.38 -12.59
N GLU A 337 19.26 -20.29 -12.26
CA GLU A 337 19.61 -19.44 -11.13
C GLU A 337 19.17 -20.02 -9.79
N LEU A 338 18.35 -21.07 -9.81
CA LEU A 338 17.85 -21.73 -8.61
C LEU A 338 18.86 -22.77 -8.09
N ARG A 339 19.52 -22.47 -6.98
CA ARG A 339 20.60 -23.30 -6.40
C ARG A 339 20.14 -24.67 -5.91
N TYR A 340 18.91 -24.76 -5.44
CA TYR A 340 18.36 -25.95 -4.80
C TYR A 340 17.47 -26.77 -5.75
N LEU A 341 17.32 -26.33 -6.99
CA LEU A 341 16.59 -27.07 -8.00
C LEU A 341 17.48 -28.19 -8.59
N ARG A 342 16.94 -29.38 -8.60
CA ARG A 342 17.59 -30.55 -9.21
C ARG A 342 17.07 -30.71 -10.64
N HIS A 343 17.91 -30.37 -11.62
CA HIS A 343 17.52 -30.35 -13.03
C HIS A 343 17.27 -31.72 -13.63
N ASP A 344 17.86 -32.77 -13.04
CA ASP A 344 17.76 -34.16 -13.44
C ASP A 344 16.56 -34.92 -12.88
N GLU A 345 15.79 -34.29 -12.00
CA GLU A 345 14.64 -34.88 -11.33
C GLU A 345 13.31 -34.27 -11.80
N PRO A 346 12.17 -35.00 -11.74
CA PRO A 346 10.88 -34.50 -12.15
C PRO A 346 10.40 -33.34 -11.27
N LEU A 347 9.51 -32.50 -11.81
CA LEU A 347 8.85 -31.42 -11.10
C LEU A 347 7.45 -31.82 -10.65
N ASP A 348 7.01 -31.19 -9.56
CA ASP A 348 5.63 -31.23 -9.10
C ASP A 348 4.98 -29.87 -9.29
N GLY A 349 3.75 -29.83 -9.76
CA GLY A 349 2.96 -28.63 -9.93
C GLY A 349 1.65 -28.68 -9.12
N GLY A 350 1.35 -27.62 -8.39
CA GLY A 350 0.05 -27.43 -7.76
C GLY A 350 -0.73 -26.34 -8.46
N MET A 351 -1.99 -26.57 -8.85
CA MET A 351 -2.75 -25.63 -9.65
C MET A 351 -4.18 -25.40 -9.12
N ASP A 352 -4.58 -24.12 -9.09
CA ASP A 352 -5.95 -23.69 -8.86
C ASP A 352 -6.49 -22.99 -10.12
N PHE A 353 -7.74 -23.38 -10.50
CA PHE A 353 -8.43 -22.89 -11.70
C PHE A 353 -9.50 -21.83 -11.38
N GLY A 354 -9.26 -20.99 -10.37
CA GLY A 354 -10.19 -19.94 -9.97
C GLY A 354 -10.29 -18.77 -10.95
N ASN A 355 -10.65 -17.60 -10.44
CA ASN A 355 -10.71 -16.35 -11.20
C ASN A 355 -9.32 -15.78 -11.57
N MET A 356 -8.26 -16.41 -11.12
CA MET A 356 -6.88 -16.28 -11.50
C MET A 356 -6.30 -17.69 -11.58
N LEU A 357 -5.62 -18.03 -12.65
CA LEU A 357 -4.86 -19.27 -12.72
C LEU A 357 -3.65 -19.12 -11.80
N SER A 358 -3.49 -20.02 -10.83
CA SER A 358 -2.38 -20.01 -9.88
C SER A 358 -1.62 -21.32 -9.97
N PHE A 359 -0.32 -21.24 -10.18
CA PHE A 359 0.52 -22.38 -10.42
C PHE A 359 1.78 -22.33 -9.56
N VAL A 360 2.00 -23.33 -8.70
CA VAL A 360 3.13 -23.45 -7.79
C VAL A 360 3.96 -24.66 -8.18
N ILE A 361 5.26 -24.47 -8.36
CA ILE A 361 6.20 -25.54 -8.70
C ILE A 361 7.06 -25.88 -7.50
N GLY A 362 7.20 -27.16 -7.25
CA GLY A 362 8.04 -27.69 -6.19
C GLY A 362 8.71 -29.01 -6.56
N GLN A 363 9.57 -29.47 -5.67
CA GLN A 363 10.34 -30.70 -5.87
C GLN A 363 10.69 -31.32 -4.51
N GLU A 364 10.76 -32.65 -4.45
CA GLU A 364 11.35 -33.35 -3.30
C GLU A 364 12.86 -33.28 -3.35
N ASP A 365 13.49 -32.94 -2.22
CA ASP A 365 14.94 -32.86 -2.08
C ASP A 365 15.35 -33.54 -0.75
N GLY A 366 15.51 -34.83 -0.78
CA GLY A 366 15.83 -35.66 0.36
C GLY A 366 14.78 -35.56 1.47
N ALA A 367 15.17 -34.99 2.64
CA ALA A 367 14.25 -34.79 3.76
C ALA A 367 13.36 -33.54 3.63
N TYR A 368 13.52 -32.77 2.56
CA TYR A 368 12.82 -31.52 2.33
C TYR A 368 11.87 -31.61 1.14
N TYR A 369 10.84 -30.79 1.17
CA TYR A 369 10.06 -30.42 0.00
C TYR A 369 10.21 -28.93 -0.23
N ARG A 370 10.70 -28.54 -1.40
CA ARG A 370 10.96 -27.15 -1.75
C ARG A 370 9.96 -26.66 -2.78
N CYS A 371 9.28 -25.53 -2.48
CA CYS A 371 8.58 -24.77 -3.49
C CYS A 371 9.55 -23.75 -4.08
N HIS A 372 9.81 -23.84 -5.38
CA HIS A 372 10.85 -23.10 -6.09
C HIS A 372 10.33 -21.86 -6.82
N LYS A 373 9.16 -21.92 -7.43
CA LYS A 373 8.61 -20.84 -8.25
C LYS A 373 7.09 -20.89 -8.27
N ASN A 374 6.47 -19.72 -8.36
CA ASN A 374 5.06 -19.65 -8.70
C ASN A 374 4.83 -18.80 -9.96
N PHE A 375 3.79 -19.16 -10.71
CA PHE A 375 3.31 -18.46 -11.89
C PHE A 375 1.82 -18.17 -11.74
N PHE A 376 1.32 -17.13 -12.40
CA PHE A 376 -0.10 -16.85 -12.46
C PHE A 376 -0.49 -16.20 -13.77
N GLU A 377 -1.78 -16.34 -14.11
CA GLU A 377 -2.36 -15.61 -15.23
C GLU A 377 -3.74 -15.06 -14.84
N ILE A 378 -4.03 -13.84 -15.27
CA ILE A 378 -5.27 -13.12 -14.99
C ILE A 378 -6.03 -12.96 -16.32
N PRO A 379 -7.36 -13.18 -16.34
CA PRO A 379 -8.13 -12.92 -17.56
C PRO A 379 -7.90 -11.50 -18.14
N PRO A 380 -7.79 -11.33 -19.47
CA PRO A 380 -8.13 -12.27 -20.54
C PRO A 380 -7.04 -13.30 -20.91
N GLY A 381 -5.82 -13.24 -20.32
CA GLY A 381 -4.81 -14.28 -20.47
C GLY A 381 -5.26 -15.61 -19.87
N TRP A 382 -4.79 -16.72 -20.42
CA TRP A 382 -5.31 -18.01 -20.01
C TRP A 382 -4.22 -19.11 -20.01
N PHE A 383 -4.59 -20.34 -20.35
CA PHE A 383 -3.71 -21.51 -20.23
C PHE A 383 -2.44 -21.43 -21.07
N ARG A 384 -2.50 -20.81 -22.26
CA ARG A 384 -1.34 -20.72 -23.15
C ARG A 384 -0.27 -19.81 -22.55
N GLU A 385 -0.68 -18.62 -22.13
CA GLU A 385 0.20 -17.61 -21.54
C GLU A 385 0.85 -18.12 -20.26
N LEU A 386 0.09 -18.85 -19.41
CA LEU A 386 0.63 -19.47 -18.20
C LEU A 386 1.63 -20.60 -18.56
N ALA A 387 1.32 -21.42 -19.57
CA ALA A 387 2.21 -22.49 -20.03
C ALA A 387 3.51 -21.92 -20.61
N ASP A 388 3.45 -20.82 -21.36
CA ASP A 388 4.62 -20.16 -21.92
C ASP A 388 5.54 -19.63 -20.83
N GLN A 389 5.01 -19.00 -19.77
CA GLN A 389 5.79 -18.58 -18.60
C GLN A 389 6.54 -19.77 -17.97
N PHE A 390 5.89 -20.93 -17.83
CA PHE A 390 6.50 -22.13 -17.30
C PHE A 390 7.58 -22.68 -18.22
N LEU A 391 7.29 -22.80 -19.51
CA LEU A 391 8.21 -23.35 -20.53
C LEU A 391 9.47 -22.51 -20.67
N ASP A 392 9.33 -21.19 -20.70
CA ASP A 392 10.44 -20.25 -20.79
C ASP A 392 11.33 -20.34 -19.54
N PHE A 393 10.74 -20.31 -18.36
CA PHE A 393 11.49 -20.38 -17.11
C PHE A 393 12.23 -21.69 -16.94
N PHE A 394 11.59 -22.84 -17.26
CA PHE A 394 12.17 -24.18 -17.15
C PHE A 394 12.76 -24.73 -18.48
N ALA A 395 13.09 -23.82 -19.41
CA ALA A 395 13.67 -24.23 -20.69
C ALA A 395 14.92 -25.10 -20.53
N SER A 396 15.77 -24.80 -19.55
CA SER A 396 17.02 -25.49 -19.25
C SER A 396 16.89 -26.70 -18.31
N HIS A 397 15.69 -26.99 -17.80
CA HIS A 397 15.47 -28.15 -16.94
C HIS A 397 15.58 -29.44 -17.76
N GLU A 398 16.35 -30.44 -17.27
CA GLU A 398 16.71 -31.64 -18.06
C GLU A 398 15.58 -32.68 -18.03
N CYS A 399 15.06 -32.98 -16.84
CA CYS A 399 13.94 -33.92 -16.68
C CYS A 399 12.60 -33.27 -17.03
N LYS A 400 12.12 -33.50 -18.25
CA LYS A 400 10.87 -32.88 -18.77
C LYS A 400 9.60 -33.63 -18.32
N GLU A 401 9.53 -33.98 -17.03
CA GLU A 401 8.36 -34.60 -16.43
C GLU A 401 7.76 -33.71 -15.35
N LEU A 402 6.42 -33.51 -15.38
CA LEU A 402 5.65 -32.70 -14.44
C LEU A 402 4.47 -33.49 -13.88
N SER A 403 4.48 -33.76 -12.57
CA SER A 403 3.34 -34.31 -11.84
C SER A 403 2.41 -33.19 -11.42
N LEU A 404 1.23 -33.04 -12.06
CA LEU A 404 0.29 -31.95 -11.84
C LEU A 404 -0.83 -32.34 -10.87
N TYR A 405 -0.86 -31.65 -9.71
CA TYR A 405 -1.89 -31.73 -8.68
C TYR A 405 -2.79 -30.48 -8.77
N TYR A 406 -4.12 -30.67 -8.79
CA TYR A 406 -5.01 -29.56 -9.09
C TYR A 406 -6.40 -29.73 -8.47
N ASP A 407 -7.21 -28.66 -8.51
CA ASP A 407 -8.59 -28.70 -8.04
C ASP A 407 -9.44 -29.68 -8.88
N ARG A 408 -10.24 -30.46 -8.19
CA ARG A 408 -11.25 -31.31 -8.81
C ARG A 408 -12.15 -30.60 -9.83
N ALA A 409 -12.41 -29.30 -9.62
CA ALA A 409 -13.18 -28.48 -10.58
C ALA A 409 -12.57 -28.54 -12.01
N GLY A 410 -11.25 -28.71 -12.13
CA GLY A 410 -10.58 -28.93 -13.41
C GLY A 410 -11.04 -30.17 -14.20
N ASN A 411 -11.69 -31.14 -13.52
CA ASN A 411 -12.24 -32.36 -14.13
C ASN A 411 -13.77 -32.26 -14.43
N ASN A 412 -14.48 -31.25 -13.93
CA ASN A 412 -15.95 -31.24 -13.91
C ASN A 412 -16.59 -30.66 -15.17
N PHE A 413 -15.83 -30.10 -16.08
CA PHE A 413 -16.34 -29.46 -17.29
C PHE A 413 -16.46 -30.38 -18.49
N GLU A 414 -16.29 -31.70 -18.31
CA GLU A 414 -16.53 -32.70 -19.39
C GLU A 414 -17.94 -32.58 -20.03
N ARG A 415 -18.95 -32.17 -19.24
CA ARG A 415 -20.33 -31.97 -19.74
C ARG A 415 -20.52 -30.71 -20.60
N GLN A 416 -19.58 -29.75 -20.53
CA GLN A 416 -19.57 -28.51 -21.33
C GLN A 416 -18.43 -28.49 -22.38
N GLY A 417 -17.71 -29.63 -22.55
CA GLY A 417 -16.62 -29.73 -23.52
C GLY A 417 -15.28 -29.11 -23.09
N GLU A 418 -15.13 -28.69 -21.84
CA GLU A 418 -13.92 -28.02 -21.34
C GLU A 418 -13.30 -28.72 -20.12
N ASP A 419 -12.28 -29.51 -20.35
CA ASP A 419 -11.42 -30.11 -19.29
C ASP A 419 -10.20 -29.19 -19.08
N TYR A 420 -10.23 -28.36 -18.06
CA TYR A 420 -9.15 -27.39 -17.77
C TYR A 420 -7.82 -28.06 -17.47
N ALA A 421 -7.85 -29.21 -16.78
CA ALA A 421 -6.62 -29.96 -16.52
C ALA A 421 -5.99 -30.52 -17.82
N ARG A 422 -6.82 -30.88 -18.79
CA ARG A 422 -6.33 -31.30 -20.12
C ARG A 422 -5.81 -30.10 -20.92
N LYS A 423 -6.52 -28.96 -20.86
CA LYS A 423 -6.07 -27.74 -21.56
C LYS A 423 -4.67 -27.28 -21.12
N ILE A 424 -4.41 -27.23 -19.82
CA ILE A 424 -3.07 -26.85 -19.33
C ILE A 424 -2.02 -27.93 -19.67
N LYS A 425 -2.38 -29.22 -19.58
CA LYS A 425 -1.51 -30.31 -20.03
C LYS A 425 -1.13 -30.13 -21.50
N ASP A 426 -2.11 -29.98 -22.38
CA ASP A 426 -1.88 -29.82 -23.82
C ASP A 426 -1.06 -28.56 -24.12
N ALA A 427 -1.28 -27.46 -23.37
CA ALA A 427 -0.53 -26.22 -23.51
C ALA A 427 0.94 -26.34 -23.06
N ILE A 428 1.25 -27.19 -22.07
CA ILE A 428 2.63 -27.45 -21.64
C ILE A 428 3.31 -28.46 -22.60
N GLU A 429 2.61 -29.51 -23.04
CA GLU A 429 3.18 -30.56 -23.91
C GLU A 429 3.35 -30.12 -25.37
N LYS A 430 2.64 -29.06 -25.80
CA LYS A 430 2.69 -28.51 -27.15
C LYS A 430 2.85 -26.99 -27.10
N ASP A 431 3.70 -26.47 -27.99
CA ASP A 431 3.84 -25.01 -28.17
C ASP A 431 2.65 -24.41 -28.96
N ALA A 432 2.68 -23.09 -29.20
CA ALA A 432 1.66 -22.38 -29.96
C ALA A 432 1.49 -22.89 -31.41
N ASP A 433 2.54 -23.45 -31.99
CA ASP A 433 2.53 -24.05 -33.35
C ASP A 433 2.09 -25.53 -33.36
N GLY A 434 1.77 -26.10 -32.18
CA GLY A 434 1.37 -27.50 -32.02
C GLY A 434 2.53 -28.49 -32.00
N ARG A 435 3.78 -28.01 -31.95
CA ARG A 435 4.98 -28.87 -31.87
C ARG A 435 5.17 -29.33 -30.42
N ARG A 436 5.71 -30.54 -30.25
CA ARG A 436 5.99 -31.08 -28.91
C ARG A 436 7.13 -30.30 -28.24
N THR A 437 6.91 -29.89 -26.99
CA THR A 437 7.89 -29.18 -26.16
C THR A 437 8.91 -30.10 -25.49
N GLY A 438 8.66 -31.41 -25.53
CA GLY A 438 9.44 -32.43 -24.81
C GLY A 438 8.88 -32.71 -23.40
N TRP A 439 8.06 -31.86 -22.82
CA TRP A 439 7.45 -32.11 -21.52
C TRP A 439 6.38 -33.20 -21.58
N THR A 440 6.30 -33.96 -20.49
CA THR A 440 5.24 -34.94 -20.21
C THR A 440 4.53 -34.53 -18.93
N VAL A 441 3.23 -34.28 -19.00
CA VAL A 441 2.44 -33.88 -17.84
C VAL A 441 1.56 -35.03 -17.36
N ILE A 442 1.73 -35.43 -16.08
CA ILE A 442 0.97 -36.50 -15.43
C ILE A 442 -0.12 -35.87 -14.56
N LEU A 443 -1.41 -36.10 -14.89
CA LEU A 443 -2.53 -35.53 -14.17
C LEU A 443 -2.84 -36.35 -12.89
N MET A 444 -2.33 -35.90 -11.74
CA MET A 444 -2.37 -36.62 -10.46
C MET A 444 -3.74 -36.54 -9.75
N SER A 445 -4.56 -35.54 -10.07
CA SER A 445 -5.86 -35.31 -9.41
C SER A 445 -7.05 -35.89 -10.18
N ARG A 446 -6.84 -36.72 -11.20
CA ARG A 446 -7.91 -37.53 -11.78
C ARG A 446 -8.51 -38.44 -10.71
N ARG A 447 -9.84 -38.45 -10.54
CA ARG A 447 -10.57 -39.22 -9.51
C ARG A 447 -10.28 -38.78 -8.05
N GLN A 448 -9.73 -37.59 -7.83
CA GLN A 448 -9.58 -37.05 -6.48
C GLN A 448 -10.95 -36.63 -5.92
N SER A 449 -11.25 -37.03 -4.67
CA SER A 449 -12.39 -36.50 -3.93
C SER A 449 -12.17 -35.05 -3.49
N ILE A 450 -13.28 -34.33 -3.16
CA ILE A 450 -13.18 -33.00 -2.54
C ILE A 450 -12.33 -33.11 -1.27
N ILE A 451 -11.41 -32.17 -1.10
CA ILE A 451 -10.63 -32.01 0.13
C ILE A 451 -11.40 -31.06 1.06
N PRO A 452 -11.94 -31.56 2.19
CA PRO A 452 -12.60 -30.69 3.16
C PRO A 452 -11.61 -29.68 3.77
N GLN A 453 -12.05 -28.45 4.01
CA GLN A 453 -11.21 -27.41 4.61
C GLN A 453 -10.70 -27.76 6.02
N SER A 454 -11.50 -28.50 6.80
CA SER A 454 -11.08 -29.03 8.10
C SER A 454 -9.94 -30.06 7.98
N GLU A 455 -9.97 -30.89 6.94
CA GLU A 455 -8.87 -31.82 6.66
C GLU A 455 -7.63 -31.05 6.20
N GLU A 456 -7.80 -30.03 5.34
CA GLU A 456 -6.72 -29.13 4.91
C GLU A 456 -6.07 -28.48 6.12
N TYR A 457 -6.86 -27.86 7.00
CA TYR A 457 -6.35 -27.20 8.20
C TYR A 457 -5.49 -28.16 9.04
N GLY A 458 -6.06 -29.32 9.37
CA GLY A 458 -5.35 -30.31 10.17
C GLY A 458 -4.09 -30.87 9.53
N PHE A 459 -4.14 -31.16 8.23
CA PHE A 459 -3.00 -31.68 7.47
C PHE A 459 -1.86 -30.64 7.43
N MET A 460 -2.18 -29.38 7.12
CA MET A 460 -1.18 -28.32 7.04
C MET A 460 -0.53 -28.01 8.39
N GLN A 461 -1.27 -28.12 9.49
CA GLN A 461 -0.69 -28.01 10.84
C GLN A 461 0.37 -29.10 11.06
N GLU A 462 0.08 -30.34 10.71
CA GLU A 462 1.01 -31.46 10.88
C GLU A 462 2.27 -31.33 10.01
N LEU A 463 2.08 -30.98 8.73
CA LEU A 463 3.17 -30.76 7.80
C LEU A 463 4.08 -29.61 8.27
N MET A 464 3.49 -28.49 8.69
CA MET A 464 4.23 -27.30 9.12
C MET A 464 4.89 -27.44 10.49
N LYS A 465 4.46 -28.36 11.34
CA LYS A 465 5.20 -28.71 12.56
C LYS A 465 6.58 -29.27 12.23
N GLY A 466 6.66 -30.11 11.18
CA GLY A 466 7.90 -30.75 10.74
C GLY A 466 8.43 -31.82 11.72
N GLU A 467 7.56 -32.33 12.60
CA GLU A 467 7.88 -33.34 13.64
C GLU A 467 7.67 -34.77 13.16
N ASN A 468 6.82 -34.95 12.13
CA ASN A 468 6.51 -36.26 11.58
C ASN A 468 7.60 -36.68 10.58
N GLY A 469 8.46 -37.61 10.99
CA GLY A 469 9.59 -38.08 10.14
C GLY A 469 9.19 -38.80 8.84
N GLN A 470 7.91 -39.11 8.64
CA GLN A 470 7.39 -39.68 7.39
C GLN A 470 6.93 -38.61 6.38
N LEU A 471 6.90 -37.34 6.79
CA LEU A 471 6.60 -36.20 5.94
C LEU A 471 7.86 -35.37 5.70
N PRO A 472 8.04 -34.81 4.51
CA PRO A 472 9.18 -33.91 4.27
C PRO A 472 9.05 -32.61 5.06
N ARG A 473 10.17 -31.98 5.37
CA ARG A 473 10.22 -30.63 5.91
C ARG A 473 9.92 -29.61 4.80
N LEU A 474 8.89 -28.83 4.98
CA LEU A 474 8.47 -27.82 4.00
C LEU A 474 9.43 -26.63 3.99
N LEU A 475 9.89 -26.25 2.80
CA LEU A 475 10.62 -25.02 2.53
C LEU A 475 10.02 -24.31 1.30
N VAL A 476 9.93 -23.01 1.36
CA VAL A 476 9.35 -22.15 0.30
C VAL A 476 10.33 -21.05 -0.03
N ASP A 477 10.65 -20.86 -1.28
CA ASP A 477 11.44 -19.73 -1.74
C ASP A 477 10.63 -18.44 -1.59
N ALA A 478 11.05 -17.57 -0.66
CA ALA A 478 10.33 -16.35 -0.34
C ALA A 478 10.43 -15.27 -1.43
N VAL A 479 11.42 -15.38 -2.31
CA VAL A 479 11.63 -14.44 -3.43
C VAL A 479 10.85 -14.92 -4.66
N ASN A 480 11.06 -16.16 -5.06
CA ASN A 480 10.48 -16.70 -6.28
C ASN A 480 9.03 -17.19 -6.12
N CYS A 481 8.57 -17.40 -4.88
CA CYS A 481 7.18 -17.74 -4.53
C CYS A 481 6.50 -16.62 -3.74
N ARG A 482 6.82 -15.35 -4.00
CA ARG A 482 6.36 -14.20 -3.24
C ARG A 482 4.84 -14.11 -3.13
N GLU A 483 4.13 -14.35 -4.23
CA GLU A 483 2.67 -14.30 -4.29
C GLU A 483 2.06 -15.46 -3.48
N MET A 484 2.63 -16.66 -3.58
CA MET A 484 2.21 -17.81 -2.78
C MET A 484 2.45 -17.58 -1.28
N VAL A 485 3.63 -17.10 -0.89
CA VAL A 485 3.93 -16.76 0.51
C VAL A 485 2.93 -15.73 1.04
N SER A 486 2.65 -14.67 0.27
CA SER A 486 1.65 -13.66 0.63
C SER A 486 0.26 -14.27 0.82
N SER A 487 -0.17 -15.16 -0.08
CA SER A 487 -1.47 -15.84 -0.01
C SER A 487 -1.58 -16.73 1.22
N VAL A 488 -0.54 -17.50 1.55
CA VAL A 488 -0.50 -18.37 2.74
C VAL A 488 -0.51 -17.58 4.03
N GLU A 489 0.29 -16.51 4.13
CA GLU A 489 0.38 -15.66 5.33
C GLU A 489 -0.88 -14.83 5.58
N LYS A 490 -1.63 -14.50 4.52
CA LYS A 490 -2.84 -13.66 4.56
C LYS A 490 -4.14 -14.44 4.45
N ALA A 491 -4.11 -15.77 4.38
CA ALA A 491 -5.32 -16.58 4.35
C ALA A 491 -6.05 -16.52 5.71
N PRO A 492 -7.24 -15.88 5.81
CA PRO A 492 -7.91 -15.74 7.07
C PRO A 492 -8.70 -17.00 7.41
N ALA A 493 -8.68 -17.36 8.71
CA ALA A 493 -9.49 -18.45 9.25
C ALA A 493 -10.84 -17.94 9.74
N GLY A 494 -11.87 -18.74 9.52
CA GLY A 494 -13.18 -18.62 10.15
C GLY A 494 -13.48 -19.85 10.98
N ILE A 495 -14.37 -19.70 11.94
CA ILE A 495 -14.84 -20.79 12.77
C ILE A 495 -16.33 -20.96 12.56
N ARG A 496 -16.79 -22.20 12.41
CA ARG A 496 -18.21 -22.55 12.44
C ARG A 496 -18.39 -23.78 13.31
N TYR A 497 -19.52 -23.86 13.96
CA TYR A 497 -19.91 -25.03 14.74
C TYR A 497 -20.81 -25.95 13.91
N LYS A 498 -20.53 -27.23 13.93
CA LYS A 498 -21.40 -28.29 13.37
C LYS A 498 -21.76 -29.23 14.51
N GLY A 499 -22.91 -28.98 15.17
CA GLY A 499 -23.19 -29.50 16.49
C GLY A 499 -22.18 -28.99 17.52
N GLU A 500 -21.61 -29.84 18.32
CA GLU A 500 -20.55 -29.51 19.28
C GLU A 500 -19.14 -29.42 18.65
N THR A 501 -19.00 -29.79 17.39
CA THR A 501 -17.68 -29.81 16.73
C THR A 501 -17.34 -28.46 16.14
N LYS A 502 -16.23 -27.86 16.60
CA LYS A 502 -15.62 -26.64 16.08
C LYS A 502 -14.89 -26.95 14.77
N VAL A 503 -15.28 -26.32 13.67
CA VAL A 503 -14.68 -26.51 12.34
C VAL A 503 -14.03 -25.22 11.88
N VAL A 504 -12.72 -25.25 11.66
CA VAL A 504 -11.97 -24.15 11.07
C VAL A 504 -12.07 -24.20 9.54
N PHE A 505 -12.32 -23.05 8.92
CA PHE A 505 -12.38 -22.94 7.47
C PHE A 505 -11.65 -21.68 6.98
N LYS A 506 -11.20 -21.70 5.73
CA LYS A 506 -10.54 -20.58 5.08
C LYS A 506 -11.58 -19.60 4.53
N ILE A 507 -11.45 -18.31 4.88
CA ILE A 507 -12.33 -17.26 4.38
C ILE A 507 -11.82 -16.81 3.02
N LYS A 508 -12.66 -16.90 1.97
CA LYS A 508 -12.30 -16.63 0.57
C LYS A 508 -12.83 -15.29 0.02
N LYS A 509 -13.13 -14.33 0.88
CA LYS A 509 -13.64 -13.00 0.46
C LYS A 509 -12.66 -12.26 -0.45
N SER A 510 -11.37 -12.47 -0.27
CA SER A 510 -10.29 -11.85 -1.06
C SER A 510 -10.25 -12.30 -2.53
N GLU A 511 -10.89 -13.42 -2.88
CA GLU A 511 -11.01 -13.85 -4.28
C GLU A 511 -11.93 -12.92 -5.12
N LYS A 512 -12.70 -12.02 -4.47
CA LYS A 512 -13.54 -11.01 -5.12
C LYS A 512 -12.84 -9.67 -5.35
N LEU A 513 -11.56 -9.56 -5.07
CA LEU A 513 -10.77 -8.36 -5.31
C LEU A 513 -10.62 -8.07 -6.81
N ALA A 514 -10.27 -6.81 -7.14
CA ALA A 514 -9.95 -6.44 -8.51
C ALA A 514 -8.79 -7.30 -9.06
N PRO A 515 -8.81 -7.68 -10.35
CA PRO A 515 -7.85 -8.63 -10.94
C PRO A 515 -6.38 -8.34 -10.59
N LYS A 516 -5.94 -7.09 -10.71
CA LYS A 516 -4.56 -6.67 -10.38
C LYS A 516 -4.14 -6.91 -8.92
N LYS A 517 -5.09 -7.08 -8.01
CA LYS A 517 -4.81 -7.34 -6.58
C LYS A 517 -4.81 -8.83 -6.25
N LEU A 518 -5.39 -9.67 -7.09
CA LEU A 518 -5.52 -11.11 -6.84
C LEU A 518 -4.19 -11.80 -6.52
N PRO A 519 -3.09 -11.59 -7.27
CA PRO A 519 -1.84 -12.31 -7.03
C PRO A 519 -1.31 -12.16 -5.60
N MET A 520 -1.39 -10.95 -5.04
CA MET A 520 -0.79 -10.64 -3.73
C MET A 520 -1.76 -10.75 -2.54
N PHE A 521 -3.07 -10.78 -2.79
CA PHE A 521 -4.06 -10.64 -1.71
C PHE A 521 -5.14 -11.71 -1.70
N SER A 522 -5.27 -12.54 -2.76
CA SER A 522 -6.27 -13.60 -2.80
C SER A 522 -5.78 -14.89 -2.16
N THR A 523 -6.72 -15.82 -1.90
CA THR A 523 -6.43 -17.16 -1.41
C THR A 523 -6.11 -18.18 -2.52
N ASN A 524 -6.08 -17.78 -3.79
CA ASN A 524 -5.89 -18.67 -4.93
C ASN A 524 -4.57 -19.45 -4.85
N PHE A 525 -3.45 -18.75 -4.56
CA PHE A 525 -2.18 -19.44 -4.42
C PHE A 525 -2.12 -20.38 -3.21
N SER A 526 -2.80 -20.06 -2.12
CA SER A 526 -2.91 -20.98 -0.98
C SER A 526 -3.74 -22.22 -1.31
N ASP A 527 -4.64 -22.13 -2.29
CA ASP A 527 -5.37 -23.30 -2.81
C ASP A 527 -4.50 -24.12 -3.78
N ALA A 528 -3.76 -23.51 -4.68
CA ALA A 528 -2.78 -24.20 -5.51
C ALA A 528 -1.73 -24.94 -4.65
N PHE A 529 -1.23 -24.29 -3.60
CA PHE A 529 -0.32 -24.88 -2.62
C PHE A 529 -0.96 -26.05 -1.86
N LYS A 530 -2.23 -25.93 -1.47
CA LYS A 530 -3.00 -27.04 -0.88
C LYS A 530 -2.96 -28.28 -1.76
N TYR A 531 -3.27 -28.15 -3.05
CA TYR A 531 -3.30 -29.29 -3.97
C TYR A 531 -1.93 -29.94 -4.11
N LEU A 532 -0.88 -29.12 -4.16
CA LEU A 532 0.50 -29.59 -4.22
C LEU A 532 0.90 -30.40 -2.98
N MET A 533 0.51 -29.93 -1.78
CA MET A 533 0.89 -30.57 -0.51
C MET A 533 0.00 -31.74 -0.12
N MET A 534 -1.30 -31.67 -0.41
CA MET A 534 -2.26 -32.69 0.05
C MET A 534 -2.31 -33.90 -0.85
N ARG A 535 -1.16 -34.46 -1.18
CA ARG A 535 -1.01 -35.69 -1.95
C ARG A 535 -1.63 -36.89 -1.24
N ARG A 536 -2.16 -37.82 -1.99
CA ARG A 536 -2.86 -38.98 -1.45
C ARG A 536 -2.04 -39.76 -0.41
N ASN A 537 -0.75 -39.95 -0.69
CA ASN A 537 0.16 -40.69 0.21
C ASN A 537 0.38 -39.91 1.52
N TRP A 538 0.67 -38.62 1.46
CA TRP A 538 0.91 -37.79 2.65
C TRP A 538 -0.34 -37.61 3.48
N ARG A 539 -1.50 -37.46 2.87
CA ARG A 539 -2.79 -37.44 3.58
C ARG A 539 -3.03 -38.74 4.35
N ARG A 540 -2.66 -39.90 3.80
CA ARG A 540 -2.76 -41.20 4.48
C ARG A 540 -1.87 -41.24 5.72
N ILE A 541 -0.62 -40.77 5.63
CA ILE A 541 0.31 -40.70 6.76
C ILE A 541 -0.30 -39.89 7.91
N VAL A 542 -0.79 -38.68 7.63
CA VAL A 542 -1.39 -37.80 8.64
C VAL A 542 -2.65 -38.40 9.26
N ARG A 543 -3.50 -39.05 8.46
CA ARG A 543 -4.70 -39.71 8.97
C ARG A 543 -4.36 -40.86 9.93
N ILE A 544 -3.34 -41.65 9.63
CA ILE A 544 -2.88 -42.72 10.50
C ILE A 544 -2.30 -42.16 11.81
N ALA A 545 -1.46 -41.13 11.74
CA ALA A 545 -0.84 -40.53 12.89
C ALA A 545 -1.84 -39.88 13.87
N ARG A 546 -3.00 -39.40 13.36
CA ARG A 546 -4.02 -38.73 14.20
C ARG A 546 -5.03 -39.70 14.82
N GLY A 547 -5.09 -40.95 14.40
CA GLY A 547 -6.18 -41.84 14.74
C GLY A 547 -7.55 -41.36 14.20
N ASN A 548 -8.53 -42.23 14.13
CA ASN A 548 -9.84 -41.91 13.53
C ASN A 548 -10.67 -40.86 14.33
N ASN A 549 -10.22 -40.36 15.49
CA ASN A 549 -11.01 -39.56 16.45
C ASN A 549 -10.34 -38.24 16.92
N ALA A 550 -9.27 -37.75 16.31
CA ALA A 550 -8.62 -36.53 16.79
C ALA A 550 -9.34 -35.28 16.30
N ASN A 551 -10.02 -34.58 17.21
CA ASN A 551 -10.47 -33.21 17.05
C ASN A 551 -9.20 -32.29 16.80
N PRO A 552 -9.16 -31.42 15.80
CA PRO A 552 -8.01 -30.58 15.57
C PRO A 552 -7.83 -29.62 16.75
N TYR A 553 -6.73 -29.77 17.49
CA TYR A 553 -6.28 -28.80 18.51
C TYR A 553 -6.02 -27.45 17.83
N ILE A 554 -6.58 -26.38 18.35
CA ILE A 554 -6.43 -25.02 17.85
C ILE A 554 -5.67 -24.21 18.90
N PRO A 555 -4.34 -24.05 18.78
CA PRO A 555 -3.60 -23.16 19.67
C PRO A 555 -4.04 -21.70 19.44
N GLY A 556 -4.35 -20.97 20.50
CA GLY A 556 -4.58 -19.53 20.45
C GLY A 556 -6.04 -19.06 20.37
N PHE A 557 -7.02 -19.94 20.51
CA PHE A 557 -8.43 -19.59 20.70
C PHE A 557 -8.93 -20.12 22.05
N GLU A 558 -8.34 -19.66 23.14
CA GLU A 558 -8.94 -19.71 24.46
C GLU A 558 -9.86 -18.49 24.59
N GLU A 559 -11.02 -18.69 25.25
CA GLU A 559 -12.13 -17.73 25.39
C GLU A 559 -11.73 -16.37 25.97
#